data_d53358eb5da6e6ba89c016262a828af2
#
_entry.id   d53358eb5da6e6ba89c016262a828af2
#
_cell.length_a   1.000
_cell.length_b   1.000
_cell.length_c   1.000
_cell.angle_alpha   90.00
_cell.angle_beta   90.00
_cell.angle_gamma   90.00
#
_symmetry.space_group_name_H-M   'P 1'
#
loop_
_entity.id
_entity.type
_entity.pdbx_description
1 polymer ?
#
loop_
_entity_poly.entity_id
_entity_poly.type
_entity_poly.pdbx_seq_one_letter_code
_entity_poly.pdbx_strand_id
1 'polypeptide(L)'
;MNIVLIGMPGCGKTTLSLELRKMLGYKAIDSDRYIKKTSGMTLDELFEIGEDFFRIEETKALVDIMNKYDRTVVATGGGVVERACNKEVLKKNGFVIFINRDLNEIRKVLTSKNRPLLRNNKDKVLNLLYERRIDKYRDFCDMEVRVNNGLFLTASFIKDELRRMGIVK
;
A
#
# COMPACT_ATOMS: atom_id res chain seq x y z
N MET A 1 7.55 1.64 -15.93
CA MET A 1 6.53 2.19 -14.99
C MET A 1 6.26 1.17 -13.90
N ASN A 2 6.12 1.60 -12.66
CA ASN A 2 5.80 0.77 -11.50
C ASN A 2 4.29 0.60 -11.33
N ILE A 3 3.87 -0.44 -10.64
CA ILE A 3 2.49 -0.64 -10.16
C ILE A 3 2.48 -0.41 -8.67
N VAL A 4 1.72 0.57 -8.20
CA VAL A 4 1.69 0.94 -6.79
C VAL A 4 0.36 0.53 -6.17
N LEU A 5 0.41 -0.25 -5.10
CA LEU A 5 -0.78 -0.70 -4.36
C LEU A 5 -0.96 0.13 -3.09
N ILE A 6 -2.08 0.86 -2.99
CA ILE A 6 -2.48 1.62 -1.81
C ILE A 6 -3.77 1.05 -1.21
N GLY A 7 -4.08 1.36 0.04
CA GLY A 7 -5.30 0.92 0.71
C GLY A 7 -5.10 0.65 2.21
N MET A 8 -6.17 0.28 2.88
CA MET A 8 -6.19 0.06 4.33
C MET A 8 -5.16 -0.98 4.79
N PRO A 9 -4.66 -0.87 6.03
CA PRO A 9 -3.90 -1.97 6.65
C PRO A 9 -4.70 -3.27 6.60
N GLY A 10 -4.06 -4.38 6.21
CA GLY A 10 -4.73 -5.69 6.15
C GLY A 10 -5.59 -5.94 4.90
N CYS A 11 -5.69 -5.00 3.95
CA CYS A 11 -6.46 -5.23 2.71
C CYS A 11 -5.81 -6.21 1.72
N GLY A 12 -4.53 -6.60 1.92
CA GLY A 12 -3.87 -7.63 1.13
C GLY A 12 -2.80 -7.14 0.16
N LYS A 13 -2.34 -5.88 0.24
CA LYS A 13 -1.35 -5.29 -0.68
C LYS A 13 -0.07 -6.10 -0.84
N THR A 14 0.53 -6.53 0.27
CA THR A 14 1.76 -7.33 0.24
C THR A 14 1.54 -8.67 -0.46
N THR A 15 0.42 -9.35 -0.20
CA THR A 15 0.09 -10.61 -0.89
C THR A 15 -0.16 -10.38 -2.37
N LEU A 16 -0.95 -9.36 -2.73
CA LEU A 16 -1.22 -8.99 -4.12
C LEU A 16 0.06 -8.62 -4.87
N SER A 17 0.99 -7.90 -4.21
CA SER A 17 2.26 -7.55 -4.85
C SER A 17 3.10 -8.78 -5.21
N LEU A 18 3.06 -9.82 -4.38
CA LEU A 18 3.77 -11.07 -4.65
C LEU A 18 3.12 -11.88 -5.79
N GLU A 19 1.78 -11.90 -5.87
CA GLU A 19 1.08 -12.57 -6.97
C GLU A 19 1.27 -11.82 -8.30
N LEU A 20 1.10 -10.49 -8.30
CA LEU A 20 1.33 -9.65 -9.48
C LEU A 20 2.80 -9.73 -9.96
N ARG A 21 3.75 -9.78 -9.05
CA ARG A 21 5.17 -10.03 -9.39
C ARG A 21 5.35 -11.26 -10.25
N LYS A 22 4.74 -12.38 -9.86
CA LYS A 22 4.82 -13.66 -10.61
C LYS A 22 4.15 -13.53 -11.97
N MET A 23 2.96 -12.94 -12.01
CA MET A 23 2.14 -12.84 -13.22
C MET A 23 2.71 -11.88 -14.27
N LEU A 24 3.41 -10.83 -13.83
CA LEU A 24 3.96 -9.77 -14.70
C LEU A 24 5.45 -9.91 -14.98
N GLY A 25 6.16 -10.78 -14.27
CA GLY A 25 7.62 -10.86 -14.32
C GLY A 25 8.31 -9.60 -13.75
N TYR A 26 7.64 -8.89 -12.83
CA TYR A 26 8.13 -7.68 -12.18
C TYR A 26 8.88 -8.02 -10.88
N LYS A 27 9.55 -7.02 -10.30
CA LYS A 27 10.01 -7.08 -8.89
C LYS A 27 8.84 -6.77 -7.96
N ALA A 28 8.97 -7.10 -6.67
CA ALA A 28 8.03 -6.65 -5.64
C ALA A 28 8.81 -5.99 -4.50
N ILE A 29 8.33 -4.84 -4.05
CA ILE A 29 8.88 -4.09 -2.91
C ILE A 29 7.73 -3.77 -1.95
N ASP A 30 7.95 -4.02 -0.67
CA ASP A 30 7.09 -3.57 0.41
C ASP A 30 7.75 -2.34 1.06
N SER A 31 7.07 -1.19 1.05
CA SER A 31 7.66 0.08 1.50
C SER A 31 7.98 0.06 3.00
N ASP A 32 7.17 -0.63 3.82
CA ASP A 32 7.42 -0.73 5.26
C ASP A 32 8.73 -1.51 5.53
N ARG A 33 8.97 -2.58 4.77
CA ARG A 33 10.25 -3.31 4.83
C ARG A 33 11.42 -2.51 4.29
N TYR A 34 11.17 -1.70 3.26
CA TYR A 34 12.19 -0.83 2.70
C TYR A 34 12.63 0.23 3.71
N ILE A 35 11.67 0.90 4.39
CA ILE A 35 11.93 1.87 5.47
C ILE A 35 12.79 1.22 6.56
N LYS A 36 12.38 0.04 7.05
CA LYS A 36 13.15 -0.68 8.08
C LYS A 36 14.59 -0.95 7.63
N LYS A 37 14.80 -1.32 6.38
CA LYS A 37 16.15 -1.62 5.85
C LYS A 37 17.01 -0.37 5.73
N THR A 38 16.44 0.76 5.31
CA THR A 38 17.18 1.99 5.03
C THR A 38 17.42 2.84 6.28
N SER A 39 16.46 2.86 7.22
CA SER A 39 16.60 3.58 8.49
C SER A 39 17.39 2.80 9.56
N GLY A 40 17.45 1.47 9.44
CA GLY A 40 17.99 0.60 10.50
C GLY A 40 17.07 0.45 11.73
N MET A 41 15.86 1.04 11.68
CA MET A 41 14.89 1.07 12.77
C MET A 41 13.65 0.27 12.43
N THR A 42 12.97 -0.26 13.43
CA THR A 42 11.63 -0.84 13.28
C THR A 42 10.59 0.27 13.10
N LEU A 43 9.42 -0.08 12.56
CA LEU A 43 8.34 0.90 12.43
C LEU A 43 7.87 1.39 13.81
N ASP A 44 7.87 0.52 14.83
CA ASP A 44 7.49 0.88 16.20
C ASP A 44 8.42 1.95 16.76
N GLU A 45 9.74 1.77 16.61
CA GLU A 45 10.74 2.76 17.05
C GLU A 45 10.57 4.10 16.33
N LEU A 46 10.29 4.09 15.02
CA LEU A 46 10.03 5.31 14.26
C LEU A 46 8.76 6.03 14.75
N PHE A 47 7.68 5.28 15.06
CA PHE A 47 6.46 5.84 15.63
C PHE A 47 6.63 6.34 17.08
N GLU A 48 7.53 5.74 17.87
CA GLU A 48 7.87 6.22 19.23
C GLU A 48 8.56 7.58 19.19
N ILE A 49 9.36 7.86 18.16
CA ILE A 49 9.93 9.22 17.94
C ILE A 49 8.82 10.20 17.61
N GLY A 50 7.84 9.80 16.80
CA GLY A 50 6.66 10.59 16.43
C GLY A 50 6.08 10.19 15.08
N GLU A 51 4.76 10.32 14.93
CA GLU A 51 4.08 10.00 13.66
C GLU A 51 4.62 10.86 12.51
N ASP A 52 4.84 12.16 12.73
CA ASP A 52 5.38 13.07 11.71
C ASP A 52 6.76 12.65 11.23
N PHE A 53 7.62 12.21 12.16
CA PHE A 53 8.95 11.70 11.81
C PHE A 53 8.84 10.44 10.94
N PHE A 54 8.00 9.48 11.33
CA PHE A 54 7.73 8.30 10.52
C PHE A 54 7.24 8.68 9.11
N ARG A 55 6.31 9.65 9.00
CA ARG A 55 5.78 10.09 7.70
C ARG A 55 6.84 10.74 6.81
N ILE A 56 7.82 11.41 7.39
CA ILE A 56 8.97 11.95 6.64
C ILE A 56 9.81 10.80 6.08
N GLU A 57 10.13 9.81 6.89
CA GLU A 57 10.90 8.64 6.46
C GLU A 57 10.13 7.80 5.41
N GLU A 58 8.81 7.65 5.58
CA GLU A 58 7.93 7.03 4.58
C GLU A 58 8.03 7.75 3.23
N THR A 59 7.92 9.08 3.20
CA THR A 59 8.05 9.86 1.97
C THR A 59 9.43 9.72 1.34
N LYS A 60 10.51 9.79 2.11
CA LYS A 60 11.89 9.59 1.61
C LYS A 60 12.06 8.22 0.96
N ALA A 61 11.56 7.17 1.62
CA ALA A 61 11.62 5.81 1.09
C ALA A 61 10.84 5.67 -0.22
N LEU A 62 9.66 6.30 -0.33
CA LEU A 62 8.88 6.30 -1.56
C LEU A 62 9.62 7.03 -2.69
N VAL A 63 10.21 8.20 -2.43
CA VAL A 63 11.01 8.93 -3.41
C VAL A 63 12.17 8.07 -3.92
N ASP A 64 12.89 7.40 -3.01
CA ASP A 64 14.01 6.53 -3.39
C ASP A 64 13.52 5.32 -4.21
N ILE A 65 12.46 4.64 -3.79
CA ILE A 65 11.87 3.52 -4.52
C ILE A 65 11.44 3.95 -5.93
N MET A 66 10.70 5.06 -6.07
CA MET A 66 10.14 5.49 -7.34
C MET A 66 11.22 6.00 -8.33
N ASN A 67 12.34 6.51 -7.81
CA ASN A 67 13.47 6.91 -8.65
C ASN A 67 14.40 5.75 -9.05
N LYS A 68 14.56 4.76 -8.15
CA LYS A 68 15.55 3.70 -8.29
C LYS A 68 15.04 2.46 -9.04
N TYR A 69 13.74 2.22 -8.98
CA TYR A 69 13.15 1.00 -9.53
C TYR A 69 12.16 1.30 -10.64
N ASP A 70 12.15 0.42 -11.63
CA ASP A 70 11.16 0.36 -12.69
C ASP A 70 10.64 -1.07 -12.83
N ARG A 71 9.45 -1.25 -13.41
CA ARG A 71 8.77 -2.55 -13.57
C ARG A 71 8.71 -3.30 -12.23
N THR A 72 8.23 -2.60 -11.21
CA THR A 72 8.16 -3.09 -9.83
C THR A 72 6.75 -2.91 -9.29
N VAL A 73 6.24 -3.92 -8.59
CA VAL A 73 5.00 -3.81 -7.82
C VAL A 73 5.35 -3.32 -6.42
N VAL A 74 4.90 -2.14 -6.06
CA VAL A 74 5.17 -1.50 -4.76
C VAL A 74 3.95 -1.62 -3.86
N ALA A 75 4.06 -2.38 -2.78
CA ALA A 75 3.05 -2.41 -1.72
C ALA A 75 3.39 -1.33 -0.69
N THR A 76 2.50 -0.35 -0.50
CA THR A 76 2.73 0.76 0.43
C THR A 76 2.17 0.51 1.82
N GLY A 77 2.67 1.25 2.82
CA GLY A 77 2.02 1.38 4.12
C GLY A 77 0.60 1.93 3.99
N GLY A 78 -0.30 1.57 4.93
CA GLY A 78 -1.71 2.01 4.89
C GLY A 78 -1.89 3.51 5.12
N GLY A 79 -0.89 4.21 5.62
CA GLY A 79 -0.93 5.65 5.86
C GLY A 79 -0.27 6.50 4.78
N VAL A 80 0.10 5.92 3.65
CA VAL A 80 0.78 6.62 2.55
C VAL A 80 0.03 7.87 2.07
N VAL A 81 -1.29 7.88 2.18
CA VAL A 81 -2.18 8.99 1.78
C VAL A 81 -2.30 10.12 2.82
N GLU A 82 -1.65 9.99 3.97
CA GLU A 82 -1.71 11.02 5.01
C GLU A 82 -0.90 12.27 4.65
N ARG A 83 0.09 12.15 3.78
CA ARG A 83 0.83 13.28 3.22
C ARG A 83 0.49 13.48 1.76
N ALA A 84 -0.09 14.63 1.43
CA ALA A 84 -0.53 14.97 0.07
C ALA A 84 0.63 14.90 -0.96
N CYS A 85 1.85 15.26 -0.55
CA CYS A 85 3.03 15.20 -1.43
C CYS A 85 3.34 13.79 -1.95
N ASN A 86 2.94 12.74 -1.24
CA ASN A 86 3.13 11.37 -1.70
C ASN A 86 2.36 11.06 -2.99
N LYS A 87 1.26 11.76 -3.27
CA LYS A 87 0.50 11.60 -4.53
C LYS A 87 1.38 11.84 -5.75
N GLU A 88 2.07 12.97 -5.78
CA GLU A 88 2.97 13.30 -6.89
C GLU A 88 4.15 12.33 -6.99
N VAL A 89 4.73 11.97 -5.84
CA VAL A 89 5.82 11.00 -5.78
C VAL A 89 5.42 9.67 -6.42
N LEU A 90 4.26 9.13 -6.04
CA LEU A 90 3.78 7.84 -6.55
C LEU A 90 3.41 7.90 -8.03
N LYS A 91 2.80 9.00 -8.50
CA LYS A 91 2.36 9.16 -9.88
C LYS A 91 3.49 9.48 -10.87
N LYS A 92 4.63 9.95 -10.39
CA LYS A 92 5.78 10.30 -11.26
C LYS A 92 6.24 9.13 -12.15
N ASN A 93 6.27 7.91 -11.61
CA ASN A 93 6.67 6.69 -12.34
C ASN A 93 5.83 5.48 -11.92
N GLY A 94 4.57 5.69 -11.52
CA GLY A 94 3.70 4.63 -11.04
C GLY A 94 2.26 4.77 -11.49
N PHE A 95 1.63 3.63 -11.76
CA PHE A 95 0.20 3.49 -11.89
C PHE A 95 -0.35 3.05 -10.53
N VAL A 96 -1.18 3.89 -9.91
CA VAL A 96 -1.62 3.73 -8.52
C VAL A 96 -2.96 3.01 -8.46
N ILE A 97 -3.01 1.87 -7.78
CA ILE A 97 -4.21 1.04 -7.61
C ILE A 97 -4.65 1.07 -6.14
N PHE A 98 -5.86 1.52 -5.91
CA PHE A 98 -6.50 1.43 -4.59
C PHE A 98 -7.14 0.05 -4.41
N ILE A 99 -6.64 -0.70 -3.44
CA ILE A 99 -7.20 -2.00 -3.05
C ILE A 99 -8.27 -1.77 -1.98
N ASN A 100 -9.52 -1.76 -2.42
CA ASN A 100 -10.68 -1.57 -1.57
C ASN A 100 -11.23 -2.94 -1.12
N ARG A 101 -11.04 -3.27 0.16
CA ARG A 101 -11.53 -4.49 0.77
C ARG A 101 -12.53 -4.15 1.87
N ASP A 102 -13.58 -4.97 2.00
CA ASP A 102 -14.58 -4.81 3.06
C ASP A 102 -13.92 -4.81 4.45
N LEU A 103 -14.38 -3.89 5.32
CA LEU A 103 -13.79 -3.74 6.65
C LEU A 103 -13.97 -4.98 7.53
N ASN A 104 -15.06 -5.74 7.37
CA ASN A 104 -15.26 -6.97 8.13
C ASN A 104 -14.25 -8.04 7.72
N GLU A 105 -13.92 -8.10 6.42
CA GLU A 105 -12.87 -9.00 5.93
C GLU A 105 -11.48 -8.55 6.43
N ILE A 106 -11.21 -7.26 6.47
CA ILE A 106 -9.98 -6.73 7.04
C ILE A 106 -9.86 -7.07 8.52
N ARG A 107 -10.95 -6.94 9.31
CA ARG A 107 -10.98 -7.28 10.74
C ARG A 107 -10.58 -8.74 11.01
N LYS A 108 -11.07 -9.66 10.18
CA LYS A 108 -10.73 -11.09 10.31
C LYS A 108 -9.24 -11.37 10.14
N VAL A 109 -8.54 -10.58 9.33
CA VAL A 109 -7.12 -10.81 8.97
C VAL A 109 -6.16 -10.06 9.89
N LEU A 110 -6.61 -8.96 10.52
CA LEU A 110 -5.75 -8.16 11.38
C LEU A 110 -5.55 -8.83 12.74
N THR A 111 -4.32 -9.22 13.02
CA THR A 111 -3.90 -9.63 14.37
C THR A 111 -3.27 -8.43 15.09
N SER A 112 -3.52 -8.29 16.40
CA SER A 112 -3.06 -7.16 17.22
C SER A 112 -1.53 -7.02 17.30
N LYS A 113 -0.79 -8.10 17.07
CA LYS A 113 0.66 -8.16 17.28
C LYS A 113 1.48 -7.43 16.21
N ASN A 114 0.93 -7.18 15.03
CA ASN A 114 1.71 -6.70 13.89
C ASN A 114 1.39 -5.26 13.44
N ARG A 115 0.61 -4.50 14.22
CA ARG A 115 0.19 -3.14 13.83
C ARG A 115 0.11 -2.21 15.04
N PRO A 116 1.07 -1.28 15.24
CA PRO A 116 1.14 -0.41 16.42
C PRO A 116 -0.14 0.39 16.67
N LEU A 117 -0.74 0.94 15.61
CA LEU A 117 -1.94 1.78 15.69
C LEU A 117 -3.23 1.00 16.03
N LEU A 118 -3.19 -0.34 16.07
CA LEU A 118 -4.35 -1.19 16.27
C LEU A 118 -4.31 -1.99 17.59
N ARG A 119 -3.38 -1.66 18.49
CA ARG A 119 -3.19 -2.43 19.74
C ARG A 119 -4.37 -2.35 20.69
N ASN A 120 -5.07 -1.20 20.76
CA ASN A 120 -6.21 -0.95 21.63
C ASN A 120 -7.45 -0.61 20.78
N ASN A 121 -8.60 -1.23 21.08
CA ASN A 121 -9.89 -0.92 20.47
C ASN A 121 -9.89 -1.02 18.91
N LYS A 122 -9.44 -2.14 18.40
CA LYS A 122 -9.24 -2.46 16.97
C LYS A 122 -10.33 -1.93 16.03
N ASP A 123 -11.59 -2.20 16.39
CA ASP A 123 -12.72 -1.89 15.51
C ASP A 123 -12.97 -0.39 15.39
N LYS A 124 -12.89 0.31 16.51
CA LYS A 124 -13.04 1.77 16.53
C LYS A 124 -11.93 2.47 15.76
N VAL A 125 -10.68 2.05 16.00
CA VAL A 125 -9.51 2.62 15.30
C VAL A 125 -9.59 2.31 13.79
N LEU A 126 -9.98 1.11 13.40
CA LEU A 126 -10.10 0.73 11.99
C LEU A 126 -11.17 1.56 11.27
N ASN A 127 -12.33 1.78 11.90
CA ASN A 127 -13.39 2.61 11.34
C ASN A 127 -12.93 4.07 11.17
N LEU A 128 -12.33 4.66 12.20
CA LEU A 128 -11.80 6.03 12.12
C LEU A 128 -10.73 6.19 11.03
N LEU A 129 -9.84 5.20 10.90
CA LEU A 129 -8.83 5.22 9.82
C LEU A 129 -9.48 5.09 8.44
N TYR A 130 -10.52 4.29 8.30
CA TYR A 130 -11.25 4.15 7.05
C TYR A 130 -11.94 5.45 6.65
N GLU A 131 -12.73 6.03 7.53
CA GLU A 131 -13.43 7.30 7.31
C GLU A 131 -12.45 8.42 6.93
N ARG A 132 -11.33 8.51 7.64
CA ARG A 132 -10.28 9.51 7.38
C ARG A 132 -9.58 9.33 6.03
N ARG A 133 -9.47 8.08 5.52
CA ARG A 133 -8.57 7.74 4.40
C ARG A 133 -9.27 7.39 3.10
N ILE A 134 -10.54 7.01 3.14
CA ILE A 134 -11.22 6.46 1.95
C ILE A 134 -11.20 7.43 0.77
N ASP A 135 -11.52 8.70 1.01
CA ASP A 135 -11.53 9.72 -0.04
C ASP A 135 -10.12 10.07 -0.52
N LYS A 136 -9.13 10.04 0.39
CA LYS A 136 -7.71 10.21 0.03
C LYS A 136 -7.20 9.07 -0.84
N TYR A 137 -7.58 7.81 -0.57
CA TYR A 137 -7.21 6.69 -1.45
C TYR A 137 -7.79 6.87 -2.84
N ARG A 138 -9.05 7.31 -2.95
CA ARG A 138 -9.70 7.58 -4.24
C ARG A 138 -9.05 8.74 -4.99
N ASP A 139 -8.66 9.79 -4.27
CA ASP A 139 -7.94 10.93 -4.88
C ASP A 139 -6.53 10.55 -5.38
N PHE A 140 -5.87 9.62 -4.71
CA PHE A 140 -4.52 9.17 -5.09
C PHE A 140 -4.52 8.17 -6.26
N CYS A 141 -5.55 7.34 -6.39
CA CYS A 141 -5.52 6.21 -7.32
C CYS A 141 -5.83 6.60 -8.77
N ASP A 142 -5.32 5.79 -9.68
CA ASP A 142 -5.69 5.76 -11.09
C ASP A 142 -6.78 4.70 -11.36
N MET A 143 -6.84 3.68 -10.49
CA MET A 143 -7.84 2.61 -10.55
C MET A 143 -8.21 2.15 -9.13
N GLU A 144 -9.52 2.00 -8.85
CA GLU A 144 -10.03 1.35 -7.64
C GLU A 144 -10.41 -0.10 -7.95
N VAL A 145 -9.93 -1.05 -7.13
CA VAL A 145 -10.24 -2.47 -7.27
C VAL A 145 -10.84 -3.00 -5.97
N ARG A 146 -12.05 -3.59 -6.07
CA ARG A 146 -12.71 -4.26 -4.94
C ARG A 146 -12.27 -5.71 -4.82
N VAL A 147 -11.94 -6.12 -3.59
CA VAL A 147 -11.57 -7.52 -3.30
C VAL A 147 -12.82 -8.29 -2.92
N ASN A 148 -13.42 -9.01 -3.88
CA ASN A 148 -14.67 -9.76 -3.66
C ASN A 148 -14.45 -11.29 -3.60
N ASN A 149 -13.54 -11.84 -4.42
CA ASN A 149 -13.38 -13.28 -4.65
C ASN A 149 -11.98 -13.80 -4.28
N GLY A 150 -11.37 -13.20 -3.25
CA GLY A 150 -10.03 -13.57 -2.81
C GLY A 150 -8.90 -12.87 -3.60
N LEU A 151 -7.71 -12.92 -3.02
CA LEU A 151 -6.58 -12.11 -3.50
C LEU A 151 -5.99 -12.62 -4.82
N PHE A 152 -6.03 -13.94 -5.07
CA PHE A 152 -5.51 -14.50 -6.32
C PHE A 152 -6.33 -14.06 -7.53
N LEU A 153 -7.67 -14.17 -7.46
CA LEU A 153 -8.55 -13.71 -8.54
C LEU A 153 -8.49 -12.19 -8.71
N THR A 154 -8.33 -11.45 -7.61
CA THR A 154 -8.09 -9.99 -7.66
C THR A 154 -6.78 -9.67 -8.39
N ALA A 155 -5.70 -10.40 -8.15
CA ALA A 155 -4.44 -10.21 -8.87
C ALA A 155 -4.57 -10.51 -10.37
N SER A 156 -5.29 -11.59 -10.73
CA SER A 156 -5.57 -11.90 -12.14
C SER A 156 -6.37 -10.78 -12.82
N PHE A 157 -7.43 -10.31 -12.18
CA PHE A 157 -8.23 -9.18 -12.67
C PHE A 157 -7.38 -7.92 -12.87
N ILE A 158 -6.55 -7.56 -11.88
CA ILE A 158 -5.63 -6.40 -11.99
C ILE A 158 -4.70 -6.56 -13.19
N LYS A 159 -4.09 -7.74 -13.36
CA LYS A 159 -3.19 -8.02 -14.50
C LYS A 159 -3.92 -7.80 -15.84
N ASP A 160 -5.13 -8.34 -15.96
CA ASP A 160 -5.89 -8.28 -17.22
C ASP A 160 -6.33 -6.82 -17.52
N GLU A 161 -6.75 -6.05 -16.52
CA GLU A 161 -7.05 -4.63 -16.67
C GLU A 161 -5.82 -3.81 -17.06
N LEU A 162 -4.67 -4.04 -16.41
CA LEU A 162 -3.42 -3.36 -16.75
C LEU A 162 -2.99 -3.64 -18.20
N ARG A 163 -3.19 -4.87 -18.70
CA ARG A 163 -2.95 -5.22 -20.09
C ARG A 163 -3.92 -4.54 -21.03
N ARG A 164 -5.24 -4.55 -20.71
CA ARG A 164 -6.27 -3.89 -21.49
C ARG A 164 -6.01 -2.39 -21.63
N MET A 165 -5.47 -1.76 -20.58
CA MET A 165 -5.10 -0.34 -20.57
C MET A 165 -3.74 -0.05 -21.24
N GLY A 166 -2.99 -1.07 -21.66
CA GLY A 166 -1.65 -0.90 -22.23
C GLY A 166 -0.56 -0.49 -21.23
N ILE A 167 -0.84 -0.63 -19.92
CA ILE A 167 0.10 -0.26 -18.85
C ILE A 167 1.22 -1.31 -18.73
N VAL A 168 0.89 -2.57 -18.94
CA VAL A 168 1.84 -3.70 -18.94
C VAL A 168 1.66 -4.54 -20.22
N LYS A 169 2.72 -5.27 -20.61
CA LYS A 169 2.69 -6.19 -21.75
C LYS A 169 2.07 -7.54 -21.39
#